data_47d507916b1dbb6c55dc95029acdbf41
#
_entry.id   47d507916b1dbb6c55dc95029acdbf41
#
_cell.length_a   1.000
_cell.length_b   1.000
_cell.length_c   1.000
_cell.angle_alpha   90.00
_cell.angle_beta   90.00
_cell.angle_gamma   90.00
#
_symmetry.space_group_name_H-M   'P 1'
#
loop_
_entity.id
_entity.type
_entity.pdbx_description
1 polymer ?
#
loop_
_entity_poly.entity_id
_entity_poly.type
_entity_poly.pdbx_seq_one_letter_code
_entity_poly.pdbx_strand_id
1 'polypeptide(L)'
;MSSLGRAAIPRFFLLSRGADNELYEAWREAIKEVAPASVHDKFELLRADLKELPAKKITVDCVVSPANSYGIMDGGYDLALSLMFKGKGKEGEKTLTRHCQAALREKWAGYLPPSSCMLMPIPAEVENPLKAKVLAVLPTMRIPEDASWNRDLVYNSMWALLNAIRTHGAPLESVLLTGLGTGTGYVSPKRCAAQMMLAVKHFVEGIPENGTWNDVMPVALEVDKTFKL
;
A
#
# COMPACT_ATOMS: atom_id res chain seq x y z
N MET A 1 28.29 11.58 16.48
CA MET A 1 26.86 11.18 16.52
C MET A 1 26.26 11.53 15.18
N SER A 2 26.21 10.60 14.24
CA SER A 2 25.53 10.81 12.97
C SER A 2 24.03 10.71 13.29
N SER A 3 23.32 11.83 13.16
CA SER A 3 21.86 11.81 13.11
C SER A 3 21.47 10.91 11.96
N LEU A 4 20.98 9.70 12.23
CA LEU A 4 20.22 8.95 11.25
C LEU A 4 19.09 9.90 10.85
N GLY A 5 19.23 10.52 9.66
CA GLY A 5 18.23 11.42 9.13
C GLY A 5 16.90 10.69 9.13
N ARG A 6 15.85 11.35 9.66
CA ARG A 6 14.47 10.81 9.61
C ARG A 6 14.21 10.25 8.23
N ALA A 7 13.75 9.02 8.15
CA ALA A 7 13.49 8.37 6.87
C ALA A 7 12.44 9.20 6.10
N ALA A 8 12.83 9.72 4.96
CA ALA A 8 11.91 10.46 4.11
C ALA A 8 10.86 9.49 3.53
N ILE A 9 9.59 9.91 3.54
CA ILE A 9 8.50 9.16 2.92
C ILE A 9 7.97 9.92 1.69
N PRO A 10 7.43 9.22 0.68
CA PRO A 10 6.80 9.86 -0.47
C PRO A 10 5.50 10.55 -0.08
N ARG A 11 4.92 11.30 -1.02
CA ARG A 11 3.54 11.75 -0.93
C ARG A 11 2.60 10.57 -1.20
N PHE A 12 1.63 10.36 -0.33
CA PHE A 12 0.61 9.33 -0.47
C PHE A 12 -0.73 9.93 -0.90
N PHE A 13 -1.26 9.41 -1.99
CA PHE A 13 -2.63 9.61 -2.41
C PHE A 13 -3.45 8.43 -1.88
N LEU A 14 -4.25 8.67 -0.85
CA LEU A 14 -5.08 7.64 -0.21
C LEU A 14 -6.47 7.65 -0.85
N LEU A 15 -6.75 6.64 -1.66
CA LEU A 15 -7.96 6.55 -2.45
C LEU A 15 -9.03 5.72 -1.74
N SER A 16 -10.12 6.35 -1.31
CA SER A 16 -11.36 5.68 -0.95
C SER A 16 -12.34 5.74 -2.12
N ARG A 17 -13.15 4.68 -2.30
CA ARG A 17 -14.23 4.70 -3.29
C ARG A 17 -15.19 5.84 -2.98
N GLY A 18 -15.79 6.46 -4.01
CA GLY A 18 -16.64 7.64 -3.85
C GLY A 18 -17.80 7.48 -2.85
N ALA A 19 -18.32 6.25 -2.68
CA ALA A 19 -19.36 5.91 -1.71
C ALA A 19 -18.83 5.50 -0.33
N ASP A 20 -17.54 5.20 -0.18
CA ASP A 20 -16.92 4.77 1.08
C ASP A 20 -16.52 5.97 1.92
N ASN A 21 -17.40 6.32 2.85
CA ASN A 21 -17.15 7.42 3.77
C ASN A 21 -16.35 6.98 5.00
N GLU A 22 -16.50 5.73 5.44
CA GLU A 22 -15.87 5.25 6.67
C GLU A 22 -14.35 5.21 6.58
N LEU A 23 -13.82 4.68 5.49
CA LEU A 23 -12.37 4.62 5.28
C LEU A 23 -11.75 6.01 5.13
N TYR A 24 -12.43 6.91 4.40
CA TYR A 24 -11.97 8.30 4.27
C TYR A 24 -11.87 9.01 5.62
N GLU A 25 -12.92 8.92 6.42
CA GLU A 25 -12.94 9.55 7.75
C GLU A 25 -11.95 8.90 8.71
N ALA A 26 -11.81 7.56 8.67
CA ALA A 26 -10.82 6.86 9.48
C ALA A 26 -9.39 7.31 9.16
N TRP A 27 -9.03 7.50 7.89
CA TRP A 27 -7.74 8.06 7.51
C TRP A 27 -7.57 9.50 7.97
N ARG A 28 -8.61 10.34 7.83
CA ARG A 28 -8.55 11.73 8.27
C ARG A 28 -8.25 11.84 9.77
N GLU A 29 -8.90 11.01 10.58
CA GLU A 29 -8.67 10.92 12.02
C GLU A 29 -7.25 10.37 12.32
N ALA A 30 -6.88 9.24 11.71
CA ALA A 30 -5.60 8.60 11.98
C ALA A 30 -4.38 9.47 11.56
N ILE A 31 -4.47 10.21 10.46
CA ILE A 31 -3.42 11.16 10.06
C ILE A 31 -3.25 12.22 11.15
N LYS A 32 -4.34 12.76 11.68
CA LYS A 32 -4.31 13.81 12.70
C LYS A 32 -3.81 13.31 14.06
N GLU A 33 -4.24 12.11 14.47
CA GLU A 33 -4.04 11.63 15.84
C GLU A 33 -2.84 10.71 16.00
N VAL A 34 -2.44 9.99 14.94
CA VAL A 34 -1.41 8.96 15.00
C VAL A 34 -0.16 9.34 14.24
N ALA A 35 -0.29 9.86 13.01
CA ALA A 35 0.89 10.22 12.22
C ALA A 35 1.62 11.42 12.83
N PRO A 36 2.98 11.46 12.78
CA PRO A 36 3.73 12.63 13.21
C PRO A 36 3.34 13.88 12.41
N ALA A 37 3.19 15.02 13.09
CA ALA A 37 2.81 16.28 12.44
C ALA A 37 3.77 16.67 11.28
N SER A 38 5.02 16.26 11.35
CA SER A 38 6.03 16.51 10.33
C SER A 38 5.78 15.83 8.98
N VAL A 39 4.80 14.93 8.90
CA VAL A 39 4.45 14.20 7.67
C VAL A 39 2.98 14.34 7.28
N HIS A 40 2.19 15.17 7.96
CA HIS A 40 0.77 15.36 7.62
C HIS A 40 0.59 15.86 6.18
N ASP A 41 1.47 16.73 5.70
CA ASP A 41 1.50 17.26 4.34
C ASP A 41 1.81 16.22 3.26
N LYS A 42 2.27 15.02 3.68
CA LYS A 42 2.54 13.90 2.78
C LYS A 42 1.29 13.11 2.40
N PHE A 43 0.15 13.36 3.02
CA PHE A 43 -1.09 12.63 2.76
C PHE A 43 -2.13 13.50 2.05
N GLU A 44 -2.59 13.01 0.92
CA GLU A 44 -3.74 13.57 0.20
C GLU A 44 -4.85 12.52 0.15
N LEU A 45 -6.01 12.86 0.72
CA LEU A 45 -7.18 11.99 0.73
C LEU A 45 -8.00 12.23 -0.54
N LEU A 46 -8.24 11.17 -1.31
CA LEU A 46 -9.04 11.18 -2.53
C LEU A 46 -10.31 10.36 -2.33
N ARG A 47 -11.46 10.98 -2.63
CA ARG A 47 -12.76 10.30 -2.65
C ARG A 47 -13.21 10.21 -4.12
N ALA A 48 -12.93 9.08 -4.75
CA ALA A 48 -13.21 8.87 -6.17
C ALA A 48 -13.13 7.39 -6.54
N ASP A 49 -13.67 7.01 -7.67
CA ASP A 49 -13.31 5.74 -8.29
C ASP A 49 -11.96 5.87 -9.00
N LEU A 50 -11.19 4.78 -9.03
CA LEU A 50 -9.87 4.76 -9.67
C LEU A 50 -9.93 5.28 -11.13
N LYS A 51 -10.96 4.91 -11.89
CA LYS A 51 -11.18 5.33 -13.29
C LYS A 51 -11.35 6.84 -13.48
N GLU A 52 -11.64 7.60 -12.41
CA GLU A 52 -11.86 9.04 -12.46
C GLU A 52 -10.55 9.84 -12.31
N LEU A 53 -9.50 9.21 -11.78
CA LEU A 53 -8.25 9.89 -11.46
C LEU A 53 -7.55 10.52 -12.68
N PRO A 54 -7.55 9.91 -13.89
CA PRO A 54 -6.98 10.54 -15.07
C PRO A 54 -7.68 11.85 -15.45
N ALA A 55 -9.01 11.91 -15.33
CA ALA A 55 -9.76 13.14 -15.58
C ALA A 55 -9.46 14.23 -14.54
N LYS A 56 -9.09 13.86 -13.34
CA LYS A 56 -8.61 14.74 -12.26
C LYS A 56 -7.13 15.11 -12.41
N LYS A 57 -6.46 14.65 -13.49
CA LYS A 57 -5.04 14.88 -13.79
C LYS A 57 -4.08 14.38 -12.68
N ILE A 58 -4.50 13.36 -11.94
CA ILE A 58 -3.64 12.71 -10.93
C ILE A 58 -2.57 11.89 -11.65
N THR A 59 -1.32 12.12 -11.29
CA THR A 59 -0.16 11.34 -11.74
C THR A 59 0.62 10.89 -10.52
N VAL A 60 1.19 9.67 -10.57
CA VAL A 60 1.92 9.09 -9.44
C VAL A 60 3.11 8.25 -9.95
N ASP A 61 4.14 8.12 -9.14
CA ASP A 61 5.29 7.27 -9.49
C ASP A 61 5.00 5.78 -9.23
N CYS A 62 4.25 5.48 -8.18
CA CYS A 62 3.94 4.13 -7.75
C CYS A 62 2.44 3.95 -7.53
N VAL A 63 1.90 2.85 -8.05
CA VAL A 63 0.54 2.40 -7.75
C VAL A 63 0.61 1.12 -6.94
N VAL A 64 -0.15 1.03 -5.85
CA VAL A 64 -0.17 -0.16 -4.98
C VAL A 64 -1.36 -1.05 -5.34
N SER A 65 -1.08 -2.33 -5.57
CA SER A 65 -2.06 -3.40 -5.70
C SER A 65 -2.08 -4.18 -4.38
N PRO A 66 -3.15 -4.06 -3.54
CA PRO A 66 -3.30 -4.83 -2.31
C PRO A 66 -3.73 -6.27 -2.65
N ALA A 67 -2.88 -6.95 -3.38
CA ALA A 67 -3.09 -8.20 -4.10
C ALA A 67 -3.36 -9.42 -3.20
N ASN A 68 -3.56 -10.56 -3.86
CA ASN A 68 -3.33 -11.88 -3.30
C ASN A 68 -1.89 -12.35 -3.59
N SER A 69 -1.45 -13.42 -2.93
CA SER A 69 -0.07 -13.93 -3.01
C SER A 69 0.35 -14.42 -4.40
N TYR A 70 -0.58 -14.62 -5.32
CA TYR A 70 -0.33 -15.17 -6.66
C TYR A 70 -0.44 -14.13 -7.78
N GLY A 71 -0.73 -12.88 -7.43
CA GLY A 71 -0.85 -11.77 -8.38
C GLY A 71 -2.00 -11.94 -9.38
N ILE A 72 -3.08 -12.62 -8.97
CA ILE A 72 -4.29 -12.77 -9.78
C ILE A 72 -5.14 -11.51 -9.61
N MET A 73 -5.30 -10.75 -10.70
CA MET A 73 -5.95 -9.43 -10.66
C MET A 73 -7.35 -9.50 -11.31
N ASP A 74 -8.22 -10.37 -10.79
CA ASP A 74 -9.53 -10.67 -11.35
C ASP A 74 -10.71 -10.19 -10.50
N GLY A 75 -10.44 -9.49 -9.38
CA GLY A 75 -11.46 -8.99 -8.48
C GLY A 75 -11.10 -7.67 -7.79
N GLY A 76 -12.11 -6.98 -7.29
CA GLY A 76 -11.97 -5.79 -6.45
C GLY A 76 -11.12 -4.67 -7.06
N TYR A 77 -10.22 -4.11 -6.28
CA TYR A 77 -9.33 -3.04 -6.70
C TYR A 77 -8.30 -3.52 -7.73
N ASP A 78 -7.83 -4.77 -7.63
CA ASP A 78 -6.87 -5.35 -8.57
C ASP A 78 -7.45 -5.46 -9.98
N LEU A 79 -8.73 -5.87 -10.10
CA LEU A 79 -9.43 -5.85 -11.38
C LEU A 79 -9.51 -4.42 -11.93
N ALA A 80 -9.82 -3.42 -11.10
CA ALA A 80 -9.85 -2.03 -11.53
C ALA A 80 -8.47 -1.56 -12.03
N LEU A 81 -7.38 -1.99 -11.40
CA LEU A 81 -6.01 -1.74 -11.87
C LEU A 81 -5.74 -2.44 -13.21
N SER A 82 -6.09 -3.72 -13.35
CA SER A 82 -5.86 -4.46 -14.60
C SER A 82 -6.64 -3.89 -15.79
N LEU A 83 -7.83 -3.32 -15.53
CA LEU A 83 -8.63 -2.61 -16.54
C LEU A 83 -8.05 -1.23 -16.87
N MET A 84 -7.48 -0.52 -15.90
CA MET A 84 -6.84 0.79 -16.11
C MET A 84 -5.52 0.68 -16.87
N PHE A 85 -4.72 -0.33 -16.52
CA PHE A 85 -3.42 -0.63 -17.14
C PHE A 85 -3.55 -1.79 -18.15
N LYS A 86 -4.59 -1.75 -18.98
CA LYS A 86 -4.83 -2.80 -19.97
C LYS A 86 -3.84 -2.70 -21.15
N GLY A 87 -3.48 -3.85 -21.68
CA GLY A 87 -2.76 -3.96 -22.95
C GLY A 87 -3.70 -3.91 -24.16
N LYS A 88 -3.15 -4.11 -25.33
CA LYS A 88 -3.90 -4.15 -26.60
C LYS A 88 -4.55 -5.52 -26.82
N GLY A 89 -5.64 -5.55 -27.60
CA GLY A 89 -6.31 -6.76 -28.06
C GLY A 89 -7.38 -7.31 -27.10
N LYS A 90 -7.94 -8.47 -27.46
CA LYS A 90 -9.11 -9.06 -26.75
C LYS A 90 -8.84 -9.47 -25.29
N GLU A 91 -7.59 -9.70 -24.93
CA GLU A 91 -7.17 -10.07 -23.57
C GLU A 91 -6.30 -9.01 -22.93
N GLY A 92 -6.46 -7.76 -23.35
CA GLY A 92 -5.66 -6.64 -22.86
C GLY A 92 -5.72 -6.46 -21.35
N GLU A 93 -6.88 -6.75 -20.73
CA GLU A 93 -7.04 -6.69 -19.28
C GLU A 93 -6.18 -7.69 -18.51
N LYS A 94 -5.75 -8.78 -19.14
CA LYS A 94 -4.87 -9.79 -18.53
C LYS A 94 -3.39 -9.45 -18.64
N THR A 95 -3.04 -8.39 -19.36
CA THR A 95 -1.62 -8.06 -19.63
C THR A 95 -0.87 -7.74 -18.34
N LEU A 96 -1.41 -6.83 -17.51
CA LEU A 96 -0.78 -6.49 -16.23
C LEU A 96 -0.66 -7.73 -15.31
N THR A 97 -1.70 -8.55 -15.23
CA THR A 97 -1.70 -9.81 -14.47
C THR A 97 -0.58 -10.75 -14.92
N ARG A 98 -0.41 -10.95 -16.25
CA ARG A 98 0.64 -11.81 -16.80
C ARG A 98 2.04 -11.32 -16.44
N HIS A 99 2.28 -10.01 -16.51
CA HIS A 99 3.56 -9.42 -16.09
C HIS A 99 3.80 -9.56 -14.59
N CYS A 100 2.76 -9.32 -13.78
CA CYS A 100 2.85 -9.52 -12.33
C CYS A 100 3.23 -10.97 -12.00
N GLN A 101 2.55 -11.95 -12.58
CA GLN A 101 2.84 -13.37 -12.36
C GLN A 101 4.21 -13.80 -12.91
N ALA A 102 4.68 -13.22 -14.02
CA ALA A 102 6.01 -13.46 -14.52
C ALA A 102 7.07 -12.95 -13.54
N ALA A 103 6.93 -11.72 -13.04
CA ALA A 103 7.81 -11.15 -12.04
C ALA A 103 7.79 -11.95 -10.71
N LEU A 104 6.62 -12.43 -10.30
CA LEU A 104 6.51 -13.32 -9.14
C LEU A 104 7.26 -14.64 -9.33
N ARG A 105 7.13 -15.27 -10.50
CA ARG A 105 7.90 -16.51 -10.80
C ARG A 105 9.39 -16.27 -10.76
N GLU A 106 9.85 -15.18 -11.34
CA GLU A 106 11.28 -14.85 -11.40
C GLU A 106 11.88 -14.57 -10.03
N LYS A 107 11.21 -13.75 -9.22
CA LYS A 107 11.77 -13.19 -7.98
C LYS A 107 11.34 -13.92 -6.71
N TRP A 108 10.20 -14.64 -6.75
CA TRP A 108 9.52 -15.20 -5.58
C TRP A 108 9.02 -16.63 -5.79
N ALA A 109 9.53 -17.35 -6.80
CA ALA A 109 9.08 -18.68 -7.15
C ALA A 109 7.54 -18.81 -7.33
N GLY A 110 6.87 -17.73 -7.71
CA GLY A 110 5.44 -17.67 -7.98
C GLY A 110 4.55 -17.37 -6.77
N TYR A 111 5.11 -17.15 -5.58
CA TYR A 111 4.37 -16.89 -4.36
C TYR A 111 4.98 -15.73 -3.57
N LEU A 112 4.22 -14.66 -3.37
CA LEU A 112 4.60 -13.53 -2.52
C LEU A 112 3.82 -13.61 -1.20
N PRO A 113 4.47 -13.85 -0.06
CA PRO A 113 3.78 -13.95 1.23
C PRO A 113 2.98 -12.68 1.56
N PRO A 114 1.81 -12.79 2.24
CA PRO A 114 1.11 -11.63 2.76
C PRO A 114 2.03 -10.73 3.58
N SER A 115 1.82 -9.43 3.52
CA SER A 115 2.68 -8.40 4.14
C SER A 115 4.11 -8.32 3.58
N SER A 116 4.37 -8.91 2.41
CA SER A 116 5.59 -8.64 1.62
C SER A 116 5.27 -7.65 0.51
N CYS A 117 6.29 -6.96 -0.01
CA CYS A 117 6.12 -6.01 -1.10
C CYS A 117 7.13 -6.29 -2.22
N MET A 118 6.64 -6.42 -3.44
CA MET A 118 7.45 -6.52 -4.65
C MET A 118 7.17 -5.32 -5.55
N LEU A 119 8.21 -4.56 -5.89
CA LEU A 119 8.11 -3.52 -6.92
C LEU A 119 8.44 -4.11 -8.29
N MET A 120 7.59 -3.80 -9.27
CA MET A 120 7.82 -4.14 -10.68
C MET A 120 7.55 -2.93 -11.56
N PRO A 121 8.30 -2.73 -12.66
CA PRO A 121 8.01 -1.66 -13.61
C PRO A 121 6.63 -1.84 -14.23
N ILE A 122 5.94 -0.75 -14.53
CA ILE A 122 4.73 -0.80 -15.37
C ILE A 122 5.16 -1.22 -16.77
N PRO A 123 4.56 -2.28 -17.37
CA PRO A 123 4.91 -2.73 -18.70
C PRO A 123 4.67 -1.64 -19.77
N ALA A 124 5.57 -1.53 -20.72
CA ALA A 124 5.50 -0.49 -21.77
C ALA A 124 4.30 -0.67 -22.73
N GLU A 125 3.78 -1.91 -22.83
CA GLU A 125 2.67 -2.25 -23.71
C GLU A 125 1.27 -2.01 -23.12
N VAL A 126 1.17 -1.60 -21.87
CA VAL A 126 -0.13 -1.27 -21.24
C VAL A 126 -0.43 0.22 -21.33
N GLU A 127 -1.72 0.55 -21.30
CA GLU A 127 -2.17 1.91 -21.05
C GLU A 127 -1.67 2.37 -19.66
N ASN A 128 -1.22 3.61 -19.55
CA ASN A 128 -0.71 4.14 -18.29
C ASN A 128 -1.22 5.58 -18.08
N PRO A 129 -2.50 5.74 -17.79
CA PRO A 129 -3.10 7.07 -17.67
C PRO A 129 -2.65 7.84 -16.42
N LEU A 130 -2.10 7.16 -15.42
CA LEU A 130 -1.55 7.76 -14.20
C LEU A 130 -0.06 8.08 -14.31
N LYS A 131 0.60 7.74 -15.43
CA LYS A 131 2.05 7.88 -15.65
C LYS A 131 2.89 7.18 -14.58
N ALA A 132 2.38 6.10 -14.00
CA ALA A 132 3.07 5.35 -12.98
C ALA A 132 4.33 4.68 -13.53
N LYS A 133 5.40 4.71 -12.77
CA LYS A 133 6.68 4.06 -13.11
C LYS A 133 6.67 2.60 -12.66
N VAL A 134 6.11 2.35 -11.47
CA VAL A 134 6.10 1.02 -10.85
C VAL A 134 4.73 0.64 -10.30
N LEU A 135 4.48 -0.67 -10.29
CA LEU A 135 3.42 -1.31 -9.52
C LEU A 135 4.05 -1.94 -8.28
N ALA A 136 3.54 -1.61 -7.11
CA ALA A 136 3.84 -2.30 -5.86
C ALA A 136 2.82 -3.41 -5.66
N VAL A 137 3.24 -4.66 -5.81
CA VAL A 137 2.43 -5.85 -5.49
C VAL A 137 2.58 -6.11 -4.01
N LEU A 138 1.49 -5.95 -3.26
CA LEU A 138 1.47 -5.94 -1.79
C LEU A 138 0.35 -6.86 -1.29
N PRO A 139 0.55 -8.19 -1.27
CA PRO A 139 -0.51 -9.10 -0.84
C PRO A 139 -0.96 -8.85 0.59
N THR A 140 -2.27 -8.71 0.78
CA THR A 140 -2.92 -8.65 2.08
C THR A 140 -3.54 -9.99 2.48
N MET A 141 -3.57 -10.95 1.56
CA MET A 141 -4.11 -12.29 1.78
C MET A 141 -3.43 -13.28 0.82
N ARG A 142 -3.44 -14.56 1.17
CA ARG A 142 -2.92 -15.62 0.31
C ARG A 142 -3.81 -15.82 -0.91
N ILE A 143 -5.09 -16.04 -0.66
CA ILE A 143 -6.18 -16.13 -1.63
C ILE A 143 -7.31 -15.20 -1.17
N PRO A 144 -8.35 -14.91 -1.96
CA PRO A 144 -9.51 -14.15 -1.48
C PRO A 144 -10.15 -14.82 -0.26
N GLU A 145 -9.89 -14.28 0.93
CA GLU A 145 -10.33 -14.82 2.21
C GLU A 145 -10.42 -13.72 3.28
N ASP A 146 -11.09 -14.00 4.39
CA ASP A 146 -11.06 -13.14 5.58
C ASP A 146 -9.64 -13.12 6.16
N ALA A 147 -9.05 -11.94 6.24
CA ALA A 147 -7.72 -11.69 6.78
C ALA A 147 -7.76 -10.89 8.10
N SER A 148 -8.96 -10.61 8.63
CA SER A 148 -9.15 -9.80 9.84
C SER A 148 -8.56 -10.44 11.10
N TRP A 149 -8.35 -11.75 11.10
CA TRP A 149 -7.69 -12.50 12.16
C TRP A 149 -6.20 -12.15 12.29
N ASN A 150 -5.56 -11.69 11.21
CA ASN A 150 -4.13 -11.34 11.25
C ASN A 150 -3.98 -9.96 11.89
N ARG A 151 -3.45 -9.93 13.12
CA ARG A 151 -3.39 -8.75 13.97
C ARG A 151 -2.59 -7.61 13.37
N ASP A 152 -1.48 -7.92 12.73
CA ASP A 152 -0.47 -6.94 12.29
C ASP A 152 -0.43 -6.79 10.76
N LEU A 153 -1.44 -7.33 10.07
CA LEU A 153 -1.47 -7.41 8.62
C LEU A 153 -1.18 -6.06 7.95
N VAL A 154 -1.95 -5.05 8.32
CA VAL A 154 -1.88 -3.74 7.67
C VAL A 154 -0.60 -3.00 8.06
N TYR A 155 -0.22 -3.07 9.34
CA TYR A 155 1.02 -2.50 9.83
C TYR A 155 2.24 -3.07 9.08
N ASN A 156 2.35 -4.40 9.02
CA ASN A 156 3.44 -5.08 8.32
C ASN A 156 3.43 -4.82 6.81
N SER A 157 2.25 -4.77 6.19
CA SER A 157 2.11 -4.45 4.77
C SER A 157 2.59 -3.02 4.47
N MET A 158 2.15 -2.04 5.26
CA MET A 158 2.59 -0.65 5.10
C MET A 158 4.10 -0.51 5.35
N TRP A 159 4.64 -1.19 6.35
CA TRP A 159 6.07 -1.23 6.62
C TRP A 159 6.87 -1.82 5.45
N ALA A 160 6.40 -2.94 4.88
CA ALA A 160 7.02 -3.56 3.72
C ALA A 160 7.01 -2.63 2.50
N LEU A 161 5.91 -1.92 2.26
CA LEU A 161 5.80 -0.92 1.20
C LEU A 161 6.82 0.22 1.40
N LEU A 162 6.88 0.79 2.59
CA LEU A 162 7.82 1.87 2.92
C LEU A 162 9.28 1.44 2.71
N ASN A 163 9.63 0.22 3.13
CA ASN A 163 10.96 -0.33 2.89
C ASN A 163 11.25 -0.58 1.41
N ALA A 164 10.31 -1.13 0.68
CA ALA A 164 10.47 -1.37 -0.76
C ALA A 164 10.71 -0.05 -1.52
N ILE A 165 9.95 1.00 -1.18
CA ILE A 165 10.12 2.33 -1.77
C ILE A 165 11.49 2.92 -1.39
N ARG A 166 11.88 2.85 -0.12
CA ARG A 166 13.16 3.38 0.37
C ARG A 166 14.36 2.73 -0.30
N THR A 167 14.27 1.42 -0.57
CA THR A 167 15.36 0.63 -1.16
C THR A 167 15.29 0.56 -2.69
N HIS A 168 14.29 1.19 -3.31
CA HIS A 168 14.20 1.27 -4.75
C HIS A 168 15.35 2.11 -5.34
N GLY A 169 15.96 1.64 -6.43
CA GLY A 169 17.15 2.28 -7.00
C GLY A 169 16.96 3.69 -7.58
N ALA A 170 15.71 4.14 -7.74
CA ALA A 170 15.36 5.49 -8.16
C ALA A 170 14.28 6.07 -7.23
N PRO A 171 14.26 7.40 -6.99
CA PRO A 171 13.25 8.02 -6.14
C PRO A 171 11.82 7.78 -6.64
N LEU A 172 10.94 7.37 -5.73
CA LEU A 172 9.49 7.29 -5.92
C LEU A 172 8.86 8.34 -5.00
N GLU A 173 8.47 9.47 -5.57
CA GLU A 173 8.05 10.65 -4.81
C GLU A 173 6.56 10.65 -4.49
N SER A 174 5.78 9.84 -5.22
CA SER A 174 4.33 9.79 -5.08
C SER A 174 3.78 8.36 -5.20
N VAL A 175 2.83 8.01 -4.33
CA VAL A 175 2.26 6.67 -4.21
C VAL A 175 0.74 6.75 -4.15
N LEU A 176 0.06 6.02 -5.01
CA LEU A 176 -1.39 5.82 -4.93
C LEU A 176 -1.68 4.52 -4.20
N LEU A 177 -2.48 4.61 -3.15
CA LEU A 177 -2.79 3.51 -2.24
C LEU A 177 -4.26 3.52 -1.86
N THR A 178 -4.89 2.37 -1.75
CA THR A 178 -6.23 2.19 -1.18
C THR A 178 -6.17 1.49 0.18
N GLY A 179 -7.30 1.25 0.82
CA GLY A 179 -7.36 0.54 2.11
C GLY A 179 -6.82 -0.88 2.01
N LEU A 180 -5.84 -1.20 2.84
CA LEU A 180 -5.20 -2.50 2.87
C LEU A 180 -6.09 -3.52 3.62
N GLY A 181 -6.53 -4.56 2.91
CA GLY A 181 -7.36 -5.63 3.47
C GLY A 181 -8.80 -5.23 3.81
N THR A 182 -9.26 -4.02 3.47
CA THR A 182 -10.61 -3.53 3.84
C THR A 182 -11.74 -4.06 2.97
N GLY A 183 -11.44 -4.64 1.82
CA GLY A 183 -12.42 -5.31 0.97
C GLY A 183 -12.67 -6.75 1.43
N THR A 184 -12.34 -7.72 0.59
CA THR A 184 -12.48 -9.16 0.87
C THR A 184 -11.78 -9.62 2.16
N GLY A 185 -10.77 -8.87 2.62
CA GLY A 185 -10.06 -9.19 3.87
C GLY A 185 -10.78 -8.79 5.15
N TYR A 186 -11.89 -8.07 5.08
CA TYR A 186 -12.74 -7.64 6.22
C TYR A 186 -12.01 -6.92 7.35
N VAL A 187 -10.83 -6.34 7.10
CA VAL A 187 -10.19 -5.45 8.07
C VAL A 187 -11.03 -4.19 8.19
N SER A 188 -11.36 -3.78 9.42
CA SER A 188 -12.16 -2.57 9.62
C SER A 188 -11.43 -1.32 9.10
N PRO A 189 -12.15 -0.31 8.58
CA PRO A 189 -11.57 0.95 8.13
C PRO A 189 -10.73 1.64 9.21
N LYS A 190 -11.20 1.63 10.46
CA LYS A 190 -10.50 2.24 11.60
C LYS A 190 -9.16 1.55 11.88
N ARG A 191 -9.16 0.20 11.94
CA ARG A 191 -7.94 -0.56 12.14
C ARG A 191 -6.96 -0.38 10.98
N CYS A 192 -7.46 -0.41 9.75
CA CYS A 192 -6.64 -0.17 8.56
C CYS A 192 -5.94 1.20 8.66
N ALA A 193 -6.69 2.27 8.90
CA ALA A 193 -6.14 3.62 8.99
C ALA A 193 -5.13 3.77 10.14
N ALA A 194 -5.46 3.26 11.33
CA ALA A 194 -4.59 3.33 12.50
C ALA A 194 -3.27 2.60 12.26
N GLN A 195 -3.31 1.37 11.74
CA GLN A 195 -2.09 0.57 11.47
C GLN A 195 -1.24 1.16 10.35
N MET A 196 -1.84 1.72 9.29
CA MET A 196 -1.09 2.43 8.26
C MET A 196 -0.33 3.62 8.85
N MET A 197 -0.98 4.45 9.66
CA MET A 197 -0.35 5.63 10.26
C MET A 197 0.66 5.27 11.36
N LEU A 198 0.45 4.21 12.14
CA LEU A 198 1.45 3.69 13.07
C LEU A 198 2.70 3.19 12.35
N ALA A 199 2.54 2.47 11.24
CA ALA A 199 3.69 2.05 10.44
C ALA A 199 4.50 3.25 9.93
N VAL A 200 3.82 4.29 9.45
CA VAL A 200 4.47 5.55 9.03
C VAL A 200 5.17 6.22 10.21
N LYS A 201 4.51 6.36 11.36
CA LYS A 201 5.08 6.95 12.57
C LYS A 201 6.38 6.26 12.95
N HIS A 202 6.31 4.95 13.17
CA HIS A 202 7.46 4.18 13.62
C HIS A 202 8.59 4.11 12.57
N PHE A 203 8.23 4.12 11.27
CA PHE A 203 9.22 4.17 10.19
C PHE A 203 10.00 5.49 10.15
N VAL A 204 9.31 6.61 10.36
CA VAL A 204 9.92 7.95 10.35
C VAL A 204 10.70 8.23 11.65
N GLU A 205 10.18 7.79 12.78
CA GLU A 205 10.85 7.92 14.08
C GLU A 205 12.05 7.00 14.19
N GLY A 206 11.96 5.82 13.57
CA GLY A 206 13.00 4.80 13.62
C GLY A 206 13.07 4.08 14.97
N ILE A 207 13.85 2.99 15.01
CA ILE A 207 14.18 2.28 16.26
C ILE A 207 15.60 2.66 16.64
N PRO A 208 15.92 2.86 17.94
CA PRO A 208 17.28 3.15 18.38
C PRO A 208 18.30 2.11 17.89
N GLU A 209 19.50 2.54 17.53
CA GLU A 209 20.55 1.68 16.98
C GLU A 209 20.87 0.48 17.89
N ASN A 210 20.86 0.70 19.21
CA ASN A 210 21.05 -0.35 20.22
C ASN A 210 19.76 -0.56 21.03
N GLY A 211 18.63 -0.67 20.33
CA GLY A 211 17.31 -0.79 20.94
C GLY A 211 17.18 -1.98 21.86
N THR A 212 16.68 -1.75 23.07
CA THR A 212 16.34 -2.75 24.07
C THR A 212 14.86 -3.10 24.04
N TRP A 213 14.43 -4.11 24.79
CA TRP A 213 13.01 -4.42 24.97
C TRP A 213 12.22 -3.23 25.52
N ASN A 214 12.82 -2.38 26.36
CA ASN A 214 12.17 -1.18 26.88
C ASN A 214 11.86 -0.16 25.78
N ASP A 215 12.65 -0.14 24.72
CA ASP A 215 12.47 0.77 23.58
C ASP A 215 11.43 0.23 22.60
N VAL A 216 11.37 -1.09 22.38
CA VAL A 216 10.52 -1.69 21.35
C VAL A 216 9.14 -2.15 21.86
N MET A 217 9.02 -2.46 23.17
CA MET A 217 7.73 -2.86 23.75
C MET A 217 6.63 -1.80 23.61
N PRO A 218 6.89 -0.48 23.83
CA PRO A 218 5.88 0.54 23.58
C PRO A 218 5.36 0.54 22.14
N VAL A 219 6.26 0.37 21.16
CA VAL A 219 5.93 0.29 19.72
C VAL A 219 5.00 -0.90 19.44
N ALA A 220 5.33 -2.08 19.96
CA ALA A 220 4.50 -3.28 19.82
C ALA A 220 3.12 -3.10 20.46
N LEU A 221 3.06 -2.52 21.65
CA LEU A 221 1.80 -2.27 22.36
C LEU A 221 0.90 -1.25 21.65
N GLU A 222 1.46 -0.26 20.94
CA GLU A 222 0.66 0.65 20.12
C GLU A 222 -0.04 -0.10 18.99
N VAL A 223 0.65 -1.01 18.31
CA VAL A 223 0.05 -1.84 17.26
C VAL A 223 -1.00 -2.79 17.83
N ASP A 224 -0.72 -3.44 18.96
CA ASP A 224 -1.64 -4.35 19.64
C ASP A 224 -3.00 -3.71 19.98
N LYS A 225 -2.99 -2.45 20.40
CA LYS A 225 -4.23 -1.70 20.74
C LYS A 225 -5.16 -1.56 19.54
N THR A 226 -4.64 -1.57 18.32
CA THR A 226 -5.44 -1.41 17.09
C THR A 226 -6.26 -2.65 16.74
N PHE A 227 -5.96 -3.82 17.31
CA PHE A 227 -6.65 -5.06 16.97
C PHE A 227 -8.14 -5.05 17.33
N LYS A 228 -8.54 -4.22 18.28
CA LYS A 228 -9.94 -4.09 18.72
C LYS A 228 -10.73 -3.01 17.98
N LEU A 229 -10.09 -2.31 17.04
CA LEU A 229 -10.72 -1.30 16.17
C LEU A 229 -11.36 -1.98 14.92
#